data_712de8847779554ede5881c9bfc93d78
#
_entry.id   712de8847779554ede5881c9bfc93d78
#
_cell.length_a   1.000
_cell.length_b   1.000
_cell.length_c   1.000
_cell.angle_alpha   90.00
_cell.angle_beta   90.00
_cell.angle_gamma   90.00
#
_symmetry.space_group_name_H-M   'P 1'
#
loop_
_entity.id
_entity.type
_entity.pdbx_description
1 polymer ?
#
loop_
_entity_poly.entity_id
_entity_poly.type
_entity_poly.pdbx_seq_one_letter_code
_entity_poly.pdbx_strand_id
1 'polypeptide(L)'
;MRPHQIIINPDLAVGPDNKQRWNQPAHRRHGFHNAHNLFRRSKMVRSRNVLVLEPASKQLTQQVPELNDLLDHSAFSAFCCLRAGQILMEVAASDFSVTQPHSIQSVTKLHIHIIIGKLLKQGLL
;
A
#
# COMPACT_ATOMS: atom_id res chain seq x y z
N MET A 1 15.81 -25.37 -20.21
CA MET A 1 15.05 -24.33 -19.49
C MET A 1 13.57 -24.62 -19.70
N ARG A 2 12.80 -24.96 -18.69
CA ARG A 2 11.33 -25.09 -18.82
C ARG A 2 10.77 -23.66 -18.92
N PRO A 3 9.88 -23.38 -19.89
CA PRO A 3 9.24 -22.09 -19.94
C PRO A 3 8.49 -21.87 -18.63
N HIS A 4 8.70 -20.74 -17.98
CA HIS A 4 7.91 -20.35 -16.83
C HIS A 4 6.45 -20.28 -17.27
N GLN A 5 5.65 -21.17 -16.73
CA GLN A 5 4.21 -21.15 -16.94
C GLN A 5 3.70 -19.90 -16.24
N ILE A 6 3.35 -18.88 -17.01
CA ILE A 6 2.69 -17.68 -16.50
C ILE A 6 1.30 -18.16 -16.07
N ILE A 7 1.12 -18.33 -14.77
CA ILE A 7 -0.22 -18.58 -14.20
C ILE A 7 -0.97 -17.26 -14.32
N ILE A 8 -1.74 -17.14 -15.37
CA ILE A 8 -2.68 -16.01 -15.51
C ILE A 8 -3.81 -16.29 -14.52
N ASN A 9 -3.79 -15.57 -13.38
CA ASN A 9 -4.95 -15.55 -12.50
C ASN A 9 -6.08 -14.84 -13.27
N PRO A 10 -7.20 -15.52 -13.60
CA PRO A 10 -8.29 -14.92 -14.34
C PRO A 10 -8.89 -13.72 -13.62
N ASP A 11 -8.79 -13.64 -12.28
CA ASP A 11 -9.21 -12.49 -11.48
C ASP A 11 -8.32 -11.25 -11.68
N LEU A 12 -7.15 -11.44 -12.25
CA LEU A 12 -6.19 -10.37 -12.57
C LEU A 12 -6.16 -10.03 -14.06
N ALA A 13 -6.88 -10.76 -14.92
CA ALA A 13 -6.92 -10.45 -16.33
C ALA A 13 -7.50 -9.06 -16.58
N VAL A 14 -6.82 -8.25 -17.38
CA VAL A 14 -7.30 -6.92 -17.75
C VAL A 14 -8.57 -7.04 -18.57
N GLY A 15 -9.71 -6.76 -17.96
CA GLY A 15 -11.01 -6.83 -18.61
C GLY A 15 -12.09 -6.07 -17.86
N PRO A 16 -13.24 -5.81 -18.48
CA PRO A 16 -14.34 -5.08 -17.84
C PRO A 16 -14.83 -5.79 -16.57
N ASP A 17 -14.85 -7.11 -16.55
CA ASP A 17 -15.33 -7.89 -15.40
C ASP A 17 -14.46 -7.74 -14.17
N ASN A 18 -13.15 -7.67 -14.33
CA ASN A 18 -12.24 -7.49 -13.21
C ASN A 18 -12.27 -6.07 -12.66
N LYS A 19 -12.45 -5.07 -13.54
CA LYS A 19 -12.66 -3.69 -13.11
C LYS A 19 -13.95 -3.51 -12.32
N GLN A 20 -14.95 -4.33 -12.57
CA GLN A 20 -16.22 -4.28 -11.86
C GLN A 20 -16.16 -5.04 -10.52
N ARG A 21 -15.38 -6.11 -10.43
CA ARG A 21 -15.36 -7.01 -9.27
C ARG A 21 -14.30 -6.69 -8.23
N TRP A 22 -13.19 -6.02 -8.60
CA TRP A 22 -12.03 -5.83 -7.72
C TRP A 22 -12.36 -5.22 -6.35
N ASN A 23 -13.42 -4.42 -6.24
CA ASN A 23 -13.85 -3.76 -4.99
C ASN A 23 -15.09 -4.41 -4.35
N GLN A 24 -15.58 -5.53 -4.88
CA GLN A 24 -16.68 -6.25 -4.24
C GLN A 24 -16.20 -6.93 -2.95
N PRO A 25 -17.06 -7.06 -1.91
CA PRO A 25 -16.64 -7.59 -0.61
C PRO A 25 -15.84 -8.89 -0.66
N ALA A 26 -16.27 -9.85 -1.48
CA ALA A 26 -15.60 -11.15 -1.62
C ALA A 26 -14.21 -11.08 -2.28
N HIS A 27 -13.93 -10.01 -3.06
CA HIS A 27 -12.68 -9.88 -3.82
C HIS A 27 -11.85 -8.67 -3.39
N ARG A 28 -12.35 -7.87 -2.47
CA ARG A 28 -11.77 -6.56 -2.12
C ARG A 28 -10.32 -6.65 -1.67
N ARG A 29 -10.00 -7.59 -0.77
CA ARG A 29 -8.63 -7.74 -0.28
C ARG A 29 -7.66 -8.02 -1.44
N HIS A 30 -7.97 -9.01 -2.26
CA HIS A 30 -7.19 -9.35 -3.44
C HIS A 30 -7.12 -8.19 -4.44
N GLY A 31 -8.25 -7.54 -4.70
CA GLY A 31 -8.33 -6.38 -5.58
C GLY A 31 -7.45 -5.21 -5.11
N PHE A 32 -7.40 -4.94 -3.82
CA PHE A 32 -6.59 -3.85 -3.26
C PHE A 32 -5.09 -4.15 -3.33
N HIS A 33 -4.68 -5.40 -3.09
CA HIS A 33 -3.29 -5.83 -3.24
C HIS A 33 -2.82 -5.83 -4.69
N ASN A 34 -3.73 -6.00 -5.65
CA ASN A 34 -3.40 -6.21 -7.06
C ASN A 34 -3.99 -5.15 -8.00
N ALA A 35 -4.50 -4.03 -7.47
CA ALA A 35 -5.11 -2.98 -8.29
C ALA A 35 -4.17 -2.46 -9.39
N HIS A 36 -2.86 -2.44 -9.14
CA HIS A 36 -1.85 -2.03 -10.11
C HIS A 36 -1.78 -2.94 -11.35
N ASN A 37 -2.25 -4.19 -11.24
CA ASN A 37 -2.29 -5.17 -12.33
C ASN A 37 -3.57 -5.07 -13.18
N LEU A 38 -4.59 -4.32 -12.72
CA LEU A 38 -5.85 -4.13 -13.46
C LEU A 38 -5.71 -3.19 -14.65
N PHE A 39 -4.59 -2.49 -14.77
CA PHE A 39 -4.35 -1.50 -15.81
C PHE A 39 -3.14 -1.90 -16.64
N ARG A 40 -3.22 -1.67 -17.96
CA ARG A 40 -2.12 -1.98 -18.89
C ARG A 40 -0.85 -1.18 -18.63
N ARG A 41 -0.96 -0.05 -17.97
CA ARG A 41 0.14 0.84 -17.65
C ARG A 41 0.01 1.34 -16.23
N SER A 42 1.06 1.19 -15.47
CA SER A 42 1.27 1.82 -14.18
C SER A 42 2.57 2.60 -14.22
N LYS A 43 2.64 3.70 -13.48
CA LYS A 43 3.86 4.49 -13.36
C LYS A 43 4.28 4.50 -11.90
N MET A 44 5.47 4.02 -11.64
CA MET A 44 6.12 4.20 -10.35
C MET A 44 6.81 5.56 -10.33
N VAL A 45 6.47 6.37 -9.35
CA VAL A 45 7.10 7.68 -9.12
C VAL A 45 7.94 7.59 -7.86
N ARG A 46 9.21 7.91 -7.98
CA ARG A 46 10.16 7.91 -6.87
C ARG A 46 10.85 9.27 -6.76
N SER A 47 11.04 9.75 -5.56
CA SER A 47 11.90 10.91 -5.30
C SER A 47 13.37 10.58 -5.64
N ARG A 48 14.12 11.58 -6.11
CA ARG A 48 15.58 11.47 -6.26
C ARG A 48 16.25 11.36 -4.89
N ASN A 49 15.69 12.03 -3.90
CA ASN A 49 16.14 11.97 -2.52
C ASN A 49 15.25 11.00 -1.75
N VAL A 50 15.79 9.86 -1.38
CA VAL A 50 15.10 8.86 -0.57
C VAL A 50 15.54 9.05 0.87
N LEU A 51 14.57 9.29 1.74
CA LEU A 51 14.82 9.34 3.18
C LEU A 51 15.09 7.91 3.67
N VAL A 52 16.25 7.72 4.27
CA VAL A 52 16.56 6.47 4.98
C VAL A 52 16.05 6.63 6.41
N LEU A 53 15.17 5.71 6.81
CA LEU A 53 14.60 5.67 8.15
C LEU A 53 15.21 4.51 8.92
N GLU A 54 15.69 4.78 10.11
CA GLU A 54 16.27 3.76 10.97
C GLU A 54 15.17 3.05 11.79
N PRO A 55 15.23 1.72 11.90
CA PRO A 55 14.30 0.99 12.77
C PRO A 55 14.60 1.32 14.24
N ALA A 56 13.56 1.59 15.01
CA ALA A 56 13.66 1.73 16.45
C ALA A 56 13.52 0.36 17.11
N SER A 57 14.28 0.12 18.19
CA SER A 57 14.26 -1.14 18.95
C SER A 57 13.06 -1.28 19.89
N LYS A 58 11.95 -0.57 19.63
CA LYS A 58 10.78 -0.54 20.51
C LYS A 58 9.72 -1.54 20.06
N GLN A 59 9.21 -2.32 21.01
CA GLN A 59 8.06 -3.20 20.80
C GLN A 59 6.77 -2.40 21.03
N LEU A 60 6.23 -1.82 19.96
CA LEU A 60 5.06 -0.96 20.04
C LEU A 60 3.80 -1.72 20.53
N THR A 61 3.68 -3.01 20.20
CA THR A 61 2.58 -3.87 20.65
C THR A 61 2.53 -4.07 22.16
N GLN A 62 3.67 -3.98 22.85
CA GLN A 62 3.70 -4.03 24.31
C GLN A 62 3.21 -2.71 24.95
N GLN A 63 3.37 -1.59 24.24
CA GLN A 63 2.96 -0.28 24.72
C GLN A 63 1.50 0.04 24.37
N VAL A 64 0.98 -0.56 23.31
CA VAL A 64 -0.37 -0.37 22.77
C VAL A 64 -0.95 -1.75 22.45
N PRO A 65 -1.49 -2.45 23.47
CA PRO A 65 -2.01 -3.82 23.28
C PRO A 65 -3.12 -3.94 22.24
N GLU A 66 -3.91 -2.88 22.05
CA GLU A 66 -5.00 -2.81 21.07
C GLU A 66 -4.51 -2.97 19.61
N LEU A 67 -3.22 -2.78 19.37
CA LEU A 67 -2.62 -3.08 18.06
C LEU A 67 -2.73 -4.56 17.69
N ASN A 68 -2.74 -5.47 18.66
CA ASN A 68 -2.86 -6.89 18.36
C ASN A 68 -4.19 -7.19 17.67
N ASP A 69 -5.29 -6.59 18.11
CA ASP A 69 -6.61 -6.76 17.49
C ASP A 69 -6.62 -6.26 16.04
N LEU A 70 -5.89 -5.17 15.77
CA LEU A 70 -5.73 -4.65 14.42
C LEU A 70 -4.90 -5.60 13.54
N LEU A 71 -3.79 -6.12 14.05
CA LEU A 71 -2.88 -7.00 13.33
C LEU A 71 -3.53 -8.35 13.00
N ASP A 72 -4.38 -8.85 13.89
CA ASP A 72 -5.09 -10.11 13.75
C ASP A 72 -6.36 -10.00 12.90
N HIS A 73 -6.74 -8.77 12.53
CA HIS A 73 -7.95 -8.56 11.74
C HIS A 73 -7.82 -9.13 10.33
N SER A 74 -8.83 -9.86 9.86
CA SER A 74 -8.82 -10.54 8.55
C SER A 74 -8.62 -9.61 7.34
N ALA A 75 -8.96 -8.32 7.47
CA ALA A 75 -8.74 -7.32 6.43
C ALA A 75 -7.37 -6.62 6.55
N PHE A 76 -6.56 -6.96 7.57
CA PHE A 76 -5.26 -6.34 7.77
C PHE A 76 -4.32 -6.65 6.59
N SER A 77 -3.62 -5.64 6.09
CA SER A 77 -2.61 -5.80 5.02
C SER A 77 -1.22 -5.39 5.50
N ALA A 78 -1.07 -4.16 5.99
CA ALA A 78 0.19 -3.67 6.54
C ALA A 78 -0.04 -2.51 7.50
N PHE A 79 0.90 -2.32 8.40
CA PHE A 79 0.96 -1.20 9.34
C PHE A 79 2.38 -0.68 9.42
N CYS A 80 2.53 0.64 9.38
CA CYS A 80 3.81 1.30 9.62
C CYS A 80 3.59 2.49 10.55
N CYS A 81 4.37 2.55 11.61
CA CYS A 81 4.38 3.66 12.56
C CYS A 81 5.75 4.34 12.56
N LEU A 82 5.75 5.64 12.33
CA LEU A 82 6.95 6.47 12.28
C LEU A 82 6.90 7.54 13.37
N ARG A 83 8.03 7.81 13.98
CA ARG A 83 8.20 8.92 14.92
C ARG A 83 9.62 9.46 14.86
N ALA A 84 9.75 10.78 14.71
CA ALA A 84 11.02 11.50 14.74
C ALA A 84 12.10 10.88 13.81
N GLY A 85 11.70 10.48 12.59
CA GLY A 85 12.61 9.88 11.62
C GLY A 85 12.95 8.40 11.85
N GLN A 86 12.30 7.75 12.81
CA GLN A 86 12.50 6.33 13.09
C GLN A 86 11.26 5.52 12.79
N ILE A 87 11.44 4.29 12.32
CA ILE A 87 10.38 3.29 12.18
C ILE A 87 10.19 2.61 13.54
N LEU A 88 9.08 2.91 14.23
CA LEU A 88 8.75 2.27 15.49
C LEU A 88 8.21 0.85 15.30
N MET A 89 7.50 0.64 14.21
CA MET A 89 6.95 -0.65 13.83
C MET A 89 6.66 -0.67 12.34
N GLU A 90 7.00 -1.75 11.68
CA GLU A 90 6.59 -2.08 10.32
C GLU A 90 6.25 -3.56 10.26
N VAL A 91 5.03 -3.86 9.86
CA VAL A 91 4.53 -5.24 9.78
C VAL A 91 3.57 -5.39 8.62
N ALA A 92 3.61 -6.52 7.96
CA ALA A 92 2.67 -6.90 6.91
C ALA A 92 2.01 -8.24 7.24
N ALA A 93 0.80 -8.44 6.73
CA ALA A 93 0.14 -9.72 6.76
C ALA A 93 0.94 -10.77 5.96
N SER A 94 0.73 -12.04 6.26
CA SER A 94 1.46 -13.16 5.63
C SER A 94 1.27 -13.24 4.10
N ASP A 95 0.17 -12.70 3.59
CA ASP A 95 -0.18 -12.65 2.17
C ASP A 95 0.13 -11.30 1.50
N PHE A 96 0.87 -10.42 2.18
CA PHE A 96 1.25 -9.10 1.69
C PHE A 96 2.70 -8.75 2.02
N SER A 97 3.33 -7.91 1.22
CA SER A 97 4.68 -7.39 1.48
C SER A 97 4.68 -5.87 1.54
N VAL A 98 5.48 -5.29 2.43
CA VAL A 98 5.68 -3.84 2.55
C VAL A 98 6.23 -3.20 1.26
N THR A 99 6.82 -3.99 0.38
CA THR A 99 7.30 -3.54 -0.94
C THR A 99 6.26 -3.70 -2.04
N GLN A 100 5.11 -4.32 -1.75
CA GLN A 100 4.04 -4.52 -2.71
C GLN A 100 3.13 -3.29 -2.77
N PRO A 101 2.70 -2.84 -3.97
CA PRO A 101 1.71 -1.80 -4.09
C PRO A 101 0.37 -2.19 -3.47
N HIS A 102 -0.30 -1.23 -2.87
CA HIS A 102 -1.64 -1.39 -2.32
C HIS A 102 -2.54 -0.23 -2.75
N SER A 103 -3.81 -0.52 -3.06
CA SER A 103 -4.78 0.53 -3.33
C SER A 103 -5.14 1.26 -2.04
N ILE A 104 -4.88 2.55 -1.97
CA ILE A 104 -5.17 3.39 -0.81
C ILE A 104 -6.46 4.19 -0.96
N GLN A 105 -7.18 4.01 -2.07
CA GLN A 105 -8.47 4.66 -2.32
C GLN A 105 -8.42 6.18 -2.04
N SER A 106 -9.40 6.69 -1.32
CA SER A 106 -9.53 8.12 -1.00
C SER A 106 -8.42 8.68 -0.11
N VAL A 107 -7.60 7.86 0.54
CA VAL A 107 -6.38 8.31 1.23
C VAL A 107 -5.45 9.06 0.26
N THR A 108 -5.50 8.72 -1.03
CA THR A 108 -4.81 9.47 -2.10
C THR A 108 -5.10 10.97 -2.07
N LYS A 109 -6.29 11.39 -1.63
CA LYS A 109 -6.67 12.81 -1.57
C LYS A 109 -5.82 13.63 -0.58
N LEU A 110 -5.22 12.99 0.41
CA LEU A 110 -4.29 13.66 1.34
C LEU A 110 -3.08 14.26 0.62
N HIS A 111 -2.64 13.65 -0.47
CA HIS A 111 -1.52 14.15 -1.26
C HIS A 111 -1.83 15.48 -1.97
N ILE A 112 -3.12 15.79 -2.22
CA ILE A 112 -3.55 17.04 -2.84
C ILE A 112 -3.17 18.22 -1.95
N HIS A 113 -3.34 18.11 -0.63
CA HIS A 113 -2.98 19.17 0.31
C HIS A 113 -1.47 19.47 0.27
N ILE A 114 -0.65 18.42 0.16
CA ILE A 114 0.81 18.57 0.06
C ILE A 114 1.18 19.28 -1.25
N ILE A 115 0.54 18.91 -2.35
CA ILE A 115 0.76 19.51 -3.67
C ILE A 115 0.37 20.99 -3.66
N ILE A 116 -0.83 21.32 -3.15
CA ILE A 116 -1.31 22.70 -3.04
C ILE A 116 -0.36 23.53 -2.16
N GLY A 117 0.03 23.01 -0.99
CA GLY A 117 0.97 23.69 -0.11
C GLY A 117 2.32 23.98 -0.78
N LYS A 118 2.80 23.05 -1.62
CA LYS A 118 4.03 23.26 -2.40
C LYS A 118 3.85 24.33 -3.47
N LEU A 119 2.73 24.35 -4.18
CA LEU A 119 2.42 25.36 -5.21
C LEU A 119 2.29 26.76 -4.59
N LEU A 120 1.60 26.89 -3.46
CA LEU A 120 1.52 28.14 -2.68
C LEU A 120 2.92 28.63 -2.27
N LYS A 121 3.75 27.73 -1.75
CA LYS A 121 5.14 28.07 -1.36
C LYS A 121 5.98 28.57 -2.55
N GLN A 122 5.66 28.11 -3.77
CA GLN A 122 6.34 28.50 -5.00
C GLN A 122 5.72 29.74 -5.67
N GLY A 123 4.65 30.32 -5.11
CA GLY A 123 3.93 31.45 -5.69
C GLY A 123 3.21 31.11 -7.02
N LEU A 124 2.84 29.83 -7.20
CA LEU A 124 2.14 29.35 -8.41
C LEU A 124 0.62 29.27 -8.20
N LEU A 125 0.17 29.51 -6.97
CA LEU A 125 -1.22 29.70 -6.54
C LEU A 125 -1.27 30.85 -5.55
#